data_c0f2a15d90dcaa9d84045d9f2315ac17
#
_entry.id   c0f2a15d90dcaa9d84045d9f2315ac17
#
_cell.length_a   1.000
_cell.length_b   1.000
_cell.length_c   1.000
_cell.angle_alpha   90.00
_cell.angle_beta   90.00
_cell.angle_gamma   90.00
#
_symmetry.space_group_name_H-M   'P 1'
#
loop_
_entity.id
_entity.type
_entity.pdbx_description
1 polymer ?
#
loop_
_entity_poly.entity_id
_entity_poly.type
_entity_poly.pdbx_seq_one_letter_code
_entity_poly.pdbx_strand_id
1 'polypeptide(L)'
;MKRWETWIYAACILVANTGLVTGAVATWGYYYPDRVIAGEFYRLLTHPFVHVSAYHLLLDGSAFLMLYAMLKESSLARRTHYLLGTHIGCLIGVTFVLPLHDSIGYAGLSGIAHGLMAIWALECLQSKERDTVVVGWITFGIVLGKALYEAFSSQMLFSFMHNSLIGQPISVSHLSGILGGVLSFGLLQWQRTKGPARNKLDNLGSKCAPYLAAPD
;
A
#
# COMPACT_ATOMS: atom_id res chain seq x y z
N MET A 1 -21.40 3.25 1.60
CA MET A 1 -21.16 1.94 2.29
C MET A 1 -20.26 2.20 3.51
N LYS A 2 -20.65 1.70 4.70
CA LYS A 2 -19.79 1.77 5.88
C LYS A 2 -18.62 0.84 5.68
N ARG A 3 -17.40 1.36 5.70
CA ARG A 3 -16.17 0.58 5.56
C ARG A 3 -15.72 0.12 6.95
N TRP A 4 -16.36 -0.92 7.46
CA TRP A 4 -16.09 -1.49 8.78
C TRP A 4 -14.63 -1.94 8.95
N GLU A 5 -13.98 -2.35 7.85
CA GLU A 5 -12.57 -2.71 7.83
C GLU A 5 -11.63 -1.56 8.22
N THR A 6 -12.00 -0.30 7.96
CA THR A 6 -11.22 0.88 8.40
C THR A 6 -11.14 0.92 9.93
N TRP A 7 -12.23 0.58 10.62
CA TRP A 7 -12.26 0.52 12.07
C TRP A 7 -11.42 -0.62 12.63
N ILE A 8 -11.36 -1.77 11.93
CA ILE A 8 -10.48 -2.88 12.30
C ILE A 8 -9.02 -2.44 12.18
N TYR A 9 -8.63 -1.81 11.06
CA TYR A 9 -7.27 -1.29 10.92
C TYR A 9 -6.94 -0.27 12.01
N ALA A 10 -7.85 0.66 12.30
CA ALA A 10 -7.66 1.63 13.38
C ALA A 10 -7.47 0.94 14.74
N ALA A 11 -8.30 -0.05 15.05
CA ALA A 11 -8.18 -0.83 16.29
C ALA A 11 -6.84 -1.59 16.36
N CYS A 12 -6.44 -2.28 15.28
CA CYS A 12 -5.16 -3.00 15.22
C CYS A 12 -3.96 -2.05 15.44
N ILE A 13 -3.98 -0.89 14.76
CA ILE A 13 -2.94 0.13 14.89
C ILE A 13 -2.88 0.64 16.34
N LEU A 14 -4.01 0.99 16.94
CA LEU A 14 -4.05 1.51 18.30
C LEU A 14 -3.57 0.45 19.32
N VAL A 15 -4.06 -0.79 19.20
CA VAL A 15 -3.67 -1.89 20.10
C VAL A 15 -2.18 -2.19 20.01
N ALA A 16 -1.61 -2.23 18.78
CA ALA A 16 -0.18 -2.50 18.58
C ALA A 16 0.73 -1.40 19.18
N ASN A 17 0.20 -0.19 19.41
CA ASN A 17 0.95 0.96 19.91
C ASN A 17 0.56 1.39 21.33
N THR A 18 -0.18 0.57 22.07
CA THR A 18 -0.59 0.89 23.45
C THR A 18 0.59 1.18 24.38
N GLY A 19 1.75 0.54 24.16
CA GLY A 19 2.98 0.77 24.90
C GLY A 19 3.50 2.21 24.78
N LEU A 20 3.19 2.93 23.70
CA LEU A 20 3.64 4.32 23.53
C LEU A 20 3.08 5.28 24.59
N VAL A 21 1.97 4.94 25.23
CA VAL A 21 1.40 5.71 26.37
C VAL A 21 2.38 5.74 27.57
N THR A 22 3.14 4.66 27.75
CA THR A 22 4.16 4.53 28.80
C THR A 22 5.58 4.75 28.31
N GLY A 23 5.75 5.20 27.05
CA GLY A 23 7.06 5.37 26.40
C GLY A 23 7.70 4.09 25.89
N ALA A 24 6.99 2.95 25.96
CA ALA A 24 7.50 1.67 25.45
C ALA A 24 7.24 1.53 23.95
N VAL A 25 8.31 1.33 23.17
CA VAL A 25 8.24 1.12 21.72
C VAL A 25 8.09 -0.37 21.40
N ALA A 26 7.18 -0.71 20.50
CA ALA A 26 6.84 -2.10 20.14
C ALA A 26 7.86 -2.72 19.16
N THR A 27 9.14 -2.76 19.52
CA THR A 27 10.23 -3.28 18.67
C THR A 27 10.06 -4.76 18.29
N TRP A 28 9.21 -5.51 19.03
CA TRP A 28 8.85 -6.87 18.69
C TRP A 28 8.22 -6.97 17.28
N GLY A 29 7.51 -5.93 16.85
CA GLY A 29 6.85 -5.90 15.56
C GLY A 29 7.69 -5.37 14.40
N TYR A 30 8.86 -4.78 14.65
CA TYR A 30 9.71 -4.22 13.61
C TYR A 30 10.23 -5.28 12.65
N TYR A 31 10.35 -4.91 11.38
CA TYR A 31 11.00 -5.72 10.38
C TYR A 31 12.52 -5.61 10.51
N TYR A 32 13.16 -6.76 10.75
CA TYR A 32 14.61 -6.95 10.73
C TYR A 32 14.91 -8.11 9.79
N PRO A 33 15.69 -7.92 8.71
CA PRO A 33 15.98 -8.97 7.75
C PRO A 33 16.57 -10.25 8.37
N ASP A 34 17.54 -10.11 9.28
CA ASP A 34 18.20 -11.22 10.00
C ASP A 34 17.23 -12.03 10.84
N ARG A 35 16.32 -11.38 11.56
CA ARG A 35 15.31 -12.05 12.38
C ARG A 35 14.27 -12.79 11.56
N VAL A 36 13.90 -12.22 10.40
CA VAL A 36 13.00 -12.92 9.47
C VAL A 36 13.67 -14.18 8.92
N ILE A 37 14.96 -14.11 8.56
CA ILE A 37 15.76 -15.29 8.13
C ILE A 37 15.87 -16.32 9.28
N ALA A 38 15.94 -15.86 10.53
CA ALA A 38 15.95 -16.71 11.72
C ALA A 38 14.59 -17.33 12.07
N GLY A 39 13.51 -17.05 11.27
CA GLY A 39 12.19 -17.65 11.42
C GLY A 39 11.13 -16.75 12.05
N GLU A 40 11.42 -15.48 12.38
CA GLU A 40 10.43 -14.54 12.92
C GLU A 40 9.54 -13.95 11.80
N PHE A 41 8.90 -14.79 10.99
CA PHE A 41 8.12 -14.40 9.80
C PHE A 41 6.93 -13.47 10.11
N TYR A 42 6.43 -13.46 11.34
CA TYR A 42 5.36 -12.55 11.73
C TYR A 42 5.73 -11.08 11.53
N ARG A 43 7.03 -10.74 11.57
CA ARG A 43 7.55 -9.38 11.32
C ARG A 43 7.23 -8.85 9.93
N LEU A 44 7.08 -9.76 8.94
CA LEU A 44 6.64 -9.39 7.61
C LEU A 44 5.24 -8.77 7.61
N LEU A 45 4.39 -9.09 8.58
CA LEU A 45 3.02 -8.61 8.67
C LEU A 45 2.81 -7.57 9.77
N THR A 46 3.65 -7.55 10.80
CA THR A 46 3.44 -6.69 11.98
C THR A 46 4.07 -5.32 11.86
N HIS A 47 5.16 -5.18 11.10
CA HIS A 47 5.92 -3.92 11.02
C HIS A 47 5.08 -2.70 10.60
N PRO A 48 4.02 -2.78 9.77
CA PRO A 48 3.24 -1.60 9.43
C PRO A 48 2.39 -1.09 10.60
N PHE A 49 2.05 -1.98 11.53
CA PHE A 49 1.15 -1.63 12.64
C PHE A 49 1.87 -1.01 13.84
N VAL A 50 3.19 -1.07 13.90
CA VAL A 50 3.98 -0.56 15.03
C VAL A 50 4.73 0.72 14.65
N HIS A 51 4.91 1.63 15.60
CA HIS A 51 5.51 2.94 15.36
C HIS A 51 6.53 3.30 16.44
N VAL A 52 7.51 4.14 16.08
CA VAL A 52 8.58 4.56 16.98
C VAL A 52 8.15 5.59 18.02
N SER A 53 7.04 6.29 17.78
CA SER A 53 6.50 7.30 18.70
C SER A 53 5.02 7.57 18.45
N ALA A 54 4.35 8.23 19.39
CA ALA A 54 2.97 8.69 19.24
C ALA A 54 2.82 9.70 18.09
N TYR A 55 3.83 10.54 17.86
CA TYR A 55 3.83 11.49 16.74
C TYR A 55 3.92 10.78 15.38
N HIS A 56 4.81 9.79 15.25
CA HIS A 56 4.92 8.95 14.05
C HIS A 56 3.61 8.19 13.80
N LEU A 57 3.03 7.60 14.85
CA LEU A 57 1.72 6.93 14.78
C LEU A 57 0.62 7.88 14.29
N LEU A 58 0.58 9.11 14.79
CA LEU A 58 -0.42 10.10 14.39
C LEU A 58 -0.32 10.42 12.89
N LEU A 59 0.89 10.69 12.40
CA LEU A 59 1.11 11.02 10.98
C LEU A 59 0.77 9.84 10.07
N ASP A 60 1.37 8.70 10.31
CA ASP A 60 1.24 7.51 9.46
C ASP A 60 -0.16 6.90 9.55
N GLY A 61 -0.67 6.74 10.77
CA GLY A 61 -1.96 6.14 11.02
C GLY A 61 -3.10 6.97 10.44
N SER A 62 -3.08 8.30 10.64
CA SER A 62 -4.12 9.18 10.07
C SER A 62 -4.05 9.20 8.54
N ALA A 63 -2.86 9.32 7.95
CA ALA A 63 -2.68 9.28 6.50
C ALA A 63 -3.19 7.96 5.90
N PHE A 64 -2.81 6.83 6.48
CA PHE A 64 -3.25 5.51 6.03
C PHE A 64 -4.78 5.35 6.10
N LEU A 65 -5.39 5.65 7.25
CA LEU A 65 -6.83 5.49 7.44
C LEU A 65 -7.64 6.39 6.51
N MET A 66 -7.19 7.65 6.33
CA MET A 66 -7.81 8.59 5.41
C MET A 66 -7.70 8.10 3.96
N LEU A 67 -6.52 7.75 3.49
CA LEU A 67 -6.29 7.29 2.13
C LEU A 67 -7.03 5.99 1.83
N TYR A 68 -7.01 5.03 2.77
CA TYR A 68 -7.79 3.81 2.64
C TYR A 68 -9.30 4.08 2.54
N ALA A 69 -9.81 5.02 3.33
CA ALA A 69 -11.20 5.44 3.26
C ALA A 69 -11.54 6.17 1.95
N MET A 70 -10.60 6.87 1.34
CA MET A 70 -10.78 7.61 0.08
C MET A 70 -10.74 6.74 -1.17
N LEU A 71 -10.19 5.51 -1.12
CA LEU A 71 -10.17 4.60 -2.28
C LEU A 71 -11.56 4.48 -2.91
N LYS A 72 -11.66 4.63 -4.22
CA LYS A 72 -12.94 4.52 -4.96
C LYS A 72 -13.39 3.07 -5.15
N GLU A 73 -12.45 2.12 -5.11
CA GLU A 73 -12.75 0.69 -5.19
C GLU A 73 -13.68 0.26 -4.05
N SER A 74 -14.81 -0.37 -4.38
CA SER A 74 -15.82 -0.82 -3.42
C SER A 74 -15.60 -2.24 -2.89
N SER A 75 -14.93 -3.10 -3.67
CA SER A 75 -14.69 -4.50 -3.31
C SER A 75 -13.59 -4.62 -2.25
N LEU A 76 -13.92 -5.25 -1.12
CA LEU A 76 -12.94 -5.55 -0.06
C LEU A 76 -11.76 -6.36 -0.60
N ALA A 77 -12.00 -7.41 -1.39
CA ALA A 77 -10.95 -8.25 -1.94
C ALA A 77 -9.96 -7.45 -2.82
N ARG A 78 -10.44 -6.49 -3.61
CA ARG A 78 -9.58 -5.64 -4.44
C ARG A 78 -8.82 -4.61 -3.63
N ARG A 79 -9.44 -4.02 -2.59
CA ARG A 79 -8.71 -3.15 -1.65
C ARG A 79 -7.63 -3.91 -0.90
N THR A 80 -7.91 -5.15 -0.50
CA THR A 80 -6.88 -6.04 0.10
C THR A 80 -5.76 -6.31 -0.88
N HIS A 81 -6.07 -6.55 -2.17
CA HIS A 81 -5.05 -6.69 -3.21
C HIS A 81 -4.18 -5.42 -3.34
N TYR A 82 -4.77 -4.22 -3.29
CA TYR A 82 -4.02 -2.96 -3.27
C TYR A 82 -3.10 -2.86 -2.05
N LEU A 83 -3.61 -3.18 -0.86
CA LEU A 83 -2.80 -3.18 0.36
C LEU A 83 -1.63 -4.16 0.28
N LEU A 84 -1.88 -5.38 -0.19
CA LEU A 84 -0.83 -6.38 -0.35
C LEU A 84 0.21 -5.95 -1.38
N GLY A 85 -0.20 -5.37 -2.50
CA GLY A 85 0.71 -4.88 -3.51
C GLY A 85 1.63 -3.77 -3.00
N THR A 86 1.08 -2.77 -2.32
CA THR A 86 1.87 -1.70 -1.70
C THR A 86 2.80 -2.23 -0.60
N HIS A 87 2.29 -3.11 0.25
CA HIS A 87 3.06 -3.72 1.34
C HIS A 87 4.23 -4.55 0.84
N ILE A 88 4.00 -5.43 -0.14
CA ILE A 88 5.06 -6.24 -0.76
C ILE A 88 6.10 -5.33 -1.44
N GLY A 89 5.64 -4.29 -2.15
CA GLY A 89 6.53 -3.30 -2.73
C GLY A 89 7.44 -2.66 -1.67
N CYS A 90 6.88 -2.20 -0.55
CA CYS A 90 7.65 -1.65 0.57
C CYS A 90 8.69 -2.65 1.10
N LEU A 91 8.28 -3.89 1.38
CA LEU A 91 9.18 -4.92 1.89
C LEU A 91 10.34 -5.19 0.94
N ILE A 92 10.07 -5.32 -0.36
CA ILE A 92 11.10 -5.51 -1.37
C ILE A 92 12.10 -4.36 -1.33
N GLY A 93 11.64 -3.11 -1.42
CA GLY A 93 12.52 -1.94 -1.42
C GLY A 93 13.35 -1.82 -0.14
N VAL A 94 12.73 -2.02 1.00
CA VAL A 94 13.40 -1.96 2.31
C VAL A 94 14.43 -3.07 2.46
N THR A 95 14.13 -4.30 2.03
CA THR A 95 15.05 -5.43 2.09
C THR A 95 16.32 -5.20 1.27
N PHE A 96 16.23 -4.46 0.15
CA PHE A 96 17.41 -4.12 -0.65
C PHE A 96 18.31 -3.04 -0.01
N VAL A 97 17.78 -2.25 0.91
CA VAL A 97 18.47 -1.09 1.50
C VAL A 97 18.95 -1.36 2.93
N LEU A 98 18.17 -2.12 3.71
CA LEU A 98 18.56 -2.48 5.06
C LEU A 98 19.66 -3.56 5.04
N PRO A 99 20.80 -3.32 5.71
CA PRO A 99 21.80 -4.35 5.90
C PRO A 99 21.23 -5.52 6.72
N LEU A 100 21.76 -6.73 6.50
CA LEU A 100 21.31 -7.95 7.17
C LEU A 100 21.37 -7.87 8.72
N HIS A 101 22.24 -7.05 9.27
CA HIS A 101 22.43 -6.84 10.70
C HIS A 101 22.07 -5.41 11.12
N ASP A 102 20.98 -4.88 10.54
CA ASP A 102 20.53 -3.55 10.92
C ASP A 102 19.97 -3.54 12.35
N SER A 103 20.43 -2.60 13.17
CA SER A 103 19.98 -2.43 14.55
C SER A 103 18.75 -1.53 14.68
N ILE A 104 18.39 -0.79 13.62
CA ILE A 104 17.32 0.20 13.63
C ILE A 104 15.97 -0.46 13.35
N GLY A 105 15.92 -1.37 12.35
CA GLY A 105 14.70 -2.00 11.88
C GLY A 105 13.78 -1.06 11.09
N TYR A 106 12.75 -1.62 10.48
CA TYR A 106 11.74 -0.87 9.73
C TYR A 106 10.36 -1.04 10.35
N ALA A 107 9.64 0.08 10.52
CA ALA A 107 8.30 0.11 11.09
C ALA A 107 7.48 1.28 10.52
N GLY A 108 6.16 1.18 10.56
CA GLY A 108 5.23 2.24 10.17
C GLY A 108 4.52 1.99 8.83
N LEU A 109 3.52 2.82 8.59
CA LEU A 109 2.58 2.74 7.47
C LEU A 109 2.95 3.67 6.31
N SER A 110 3.99 4.51 6.44
CA SER A 110 4.27 5.59 5.50
C SER A 110 4.44 5.11 4.05
N GLY A 111 5.19 4.03 3.82
CA GLY A 111 5.36 3.47 2.48
C GLY A 111 4.05 2.97 1.88
N ILE A 112 3.22 2.29 2.69
CA ILE A 112 1.88 1.83 2.27
C ILE A 112 0.98 3.04 1.96
N ALA A 113 1.00 4.08 2.78
CA ALA A 113 0.22 5.30 2.56
C ALA A 113 0.61 5.98 1.23
N HIS A 114 1.92 6.06 0.89
CA HIS A 114 2.36 6.57 -0.41
C HIS A 114 1.84 5.72 -1.58
N GLY A 115 1.85 4.40 -1.46
CA GLY A 115 1.28 3.49 -2.45
C GLY A 115 -0.24 3.66 -2.59
N LEU A 116 -0.99 3.79 -1.49
CA LEU A 116 -2.43 4.06 -1.53
C LEU A 116 -2.76 5.42 -2.13
N MET A 117 -1.94 6.45 -1.88
CA MET A 117 -2.10 7.76 -2.50
C MET A 117 -1.92 7.70 -4.02
N ALA A 118 -0.92 6.93 -4.49
CA ALA A 118 -0.73 6.69 -5.91
C ALA A 118 -1.92 5.93 -6.53
N ILE A 119 -2.43 4.89 -5.88
CA ILE A 119 -3.62 4.15 -6.32
C ILE A 119 -4.85 5.07 -6.39
N TRP A 120 -5.12 5.85 -5.35
CA TRP A 120 -6.22 6.80 -5.35
C TRP A 120 -6.12 7.81 -6.49
N ALA A 121 -4.92 8.33 -6.75
CA ALA A 121 -4.65 9.21 -7.88
C ALA A 121 -4.97 8.52 -9.22
N LEU A 122 -4.54 7.27 -9.42
CA LEU A 122 -4.85 6.48 -10.62
C LEU A 122 -6.35 6.19 -10.75
N GLU A 123 -7.07 5.97 -9.64
CA GLU A 123 -8.53 5.86 -9.64
C GLU A 123 -9.20 7.18 -10.05
N CYS A 124 -8.62 8.34 -9.68
CA CYS A 124 -9.09 9.64 -10.12
C CYS A 124 -8.91 9.84 -11.63
N LEU A 125 -7.82 9.35 -12.22
CA LEU A 125 -7.60 9.42 -13.67
C LEU A 125 -8.64 8.65 -14.50
N GLN A 126 -9.35 7.70 -13.89
CA GLN A 126 -10.45 6.96 -14.54
C GLN A 126 -11.81 7.68 -14.45
N SER A 127 -11.87 8.86 -13.84
CA SER A 127 -13.09 9.65 -13.74
C SER A 127 -13.50 10.25 -15.09
N LYS A 128 -14.81 10.47 -15.25
CA LYS A 128 -15.36 11.25 -16.37
C LYS A 128 -15.30 12.77 -16.12
N GLU A 129 -15.11 13.17 -14.87
CA GLU A 129 -15.05 14.57 -14.45
C GLU A 129 -13.65 15.11 -14.62
N ARG A 130 -13.52 16.18 -15.43
CA ARG A 130 -12.22 16.79 -15.76
C ARG A 130 -11.44 17.23 -14.51
N ASP A 131 -12.11 17.86 -13.55
CA ASP A 131 -11.47 18.36 -12.33
C ASP A 131 -10.89 17.21 -11.50
N THR A 132 -11.62 16.11 -11.41
CA THR A 132 -11.16 14.88 -10.74
C THR A 132 -9.93 14.30 -11.43
N VAL A 133 -9.88 14.31 -12.77
CA VAL A 133 -8.71 13.85 -13.55
C VAL A 133 -7.51 14.75 -13.31
N VAL A 134 -7.71 16.07 -13.30
CA VAL A 134 -6.63 17.04 -13.02
C VAL A 134 -6.05 16.82 -11.61
N VAL A 135 -6.93 16.66 -10.60
CA VAL A 135 -6.50 16.34 -9.24
C VAL A 135 -5.70 15.02 -9.20
N GLY A 136 -6.13 14.00 -9.96
CA GLY A 136 -5.40 12.74 -10.10
C GLY A 136 -3.98 12.93 -10.63
N TRP A 137 -3.80 13.70 -11.71
CA TRP A 137 -2.47 13.98 -12.27
C TRP A 137 -1.58 14.76 -11.33
N ILE A 138 -2.11 15.80 -10.68
CA ILE A 138 -1.36 16.61 -9.71
C ILE A 138 -0.92 15.75 -8.53
N THR A 139 -1.84 14.97 -7.94
CA THR A 139 -1.52 14.10 -6.80
C THR A 139 -0.50 13.04 -7.15
N PHE A 140 -0.64 12.39 -8.31
CA PHE A 140 0.31 11.37 -8.76
C PHE A 140 1.70 11.98 -8.99
N GLY A 141 1.77 13.15 -9.63
CA GLY A 141 3.01 13.86 -9.85
C GLY A 141 3.70 14.28 -8.55
N ILE A 142 2.94 14.79 -7.57
CA ILE A 142 3.49 15.20 -6.27
C ILE A 142 4.00 13.98 -5.48
N VAL A 143 3.22 12.91 -5.35
CA VAL A 143 3.62 11.76 -4.54
C VAL A 143 4.81 11.04 -5.15
N LEU A 144 4.83 10.88 -6.47
CA LEU A 144 5.95 10.26 -7.19
C LEU A 144 7.20 11.15 -7.15
N GLY A 145 7.07 12.45 -7.44
CA GLY A 145 8.17 13.41 -7.42
C GLY A 145 8.80 13.51 -6.03
N LYS A 146 7.98 13.57 -4.95
CA LYS A 146 8.45 13.51 -3.57
C LYS A 146 9.24 12.24 -3.31
N ALA A 147 8.69 11.06 -3.63
CA ALA A 147 9.32 9.79 -3.34
C ALA A 147 10.63 9.59 -4.14
N LEU A 148 10.69 10.04 -5.39
CA LEU A 148 11.92 10.05 -6.19
C LEU A 148 12.98 10.96 -5.56
N TYR A 149 12.61 12.21 -5.23
CA TYR A 149 13.54 13.13 -4.58
C TYR A 149 14.13 12.52 -3.31
N GLU A 150 13.29 11.99 -2.42
CA GLU A 150 13.74 11.40 -1.15
C GLU A 150 14.59 10.15 -1.34
N ALA A 151 14.27 9.31 -2.33
CA ALA A 151 15.03 8.10 -2.62
C ALA A 151 16.42 8.40 -3.19
N PHE A 152 16.57 9.44 -4.04
CA PHE A 152 17.85 9.76 -4.68
C PHE A 152 18.69 10.76 -3.91
N SER A 153 18.08 11.70 -3.17
CA SER A 153 18.82 12.69 -2.37
C SER A 153 19.16 12.20 -0.97
N SER A 154 18.49 11.13 -0.50
CA SER A 154 18.53 10.69 0.90
C SER A 154 18.09 11.78 1.89
N GLN A 155 17.39 12.81 1.41
CA GLN A 155 16.86 13.92 2.21
C GLN A 155 15.33 13.88 2.21
N MET A 156 14.73 14.15 3.36
CA MET A 156 13.27 14.23 3.48
C MET A 156 12.79 15.61 3.02
N LEU A 157 11.84 15.63 2.08
CA LEU A 157 11.30 16.86 1.50
C LEU A 157 10.67 17.78 2.56
N PHE A 158 10.03 17.20 3.58
CA PHE A 158 9.43 17.93 4.71
C PHE A 158 10.23 17.70 6.00
N SER A 159 11.54 17.99 5.97
CA SER A 159 12.45 17.76 7.10
C SER A 159 12.00 18.43 8.40
N PHE A 160 11.27 19.56 8.32
CA PHE A 160 10.70 20.23 9.49
C PHE A 160 9.63 19.39 10.24
N MET A 161 8.99 18.44 9.57
CA MET A 161 8.07 17.47 10.19
C MET A 161 8.82 16.26 10.75
N HIS A 162 10.09 16.04 10.35
CA HIS A 162 10.91 14.90 10.73
C HIS A 162 11.84 15.31 11.86
N ASN A 163 11.32 15.28 13.07
CA ASN A 163 12.12 15.43 14.29
C ASN A 163 12.60 14.06 14.80
N SER A 164 13.36 14.06 15.89
CA SER A 164 13.86 12.83 16.54
C SER A 164 12.77 11.81 16.92
N LEU A 165 11.50 12.24 16.93
CA LEU A 165 10.35 11.39 17.29
C LEU A 165 9.87 10.49 16.13
N ILE A 166 10.35 10.70 14.89
CA ILE A 166 9.96 9.86 13.73
C ILE A 166 10.99 8.74 13.51
N GLY A 167 12.18 8.85 14.10
CA GLY A 167 13.28 7.93 13.84
C GLY A 167 13.96 8.21 12.49
N GLN A 168 14.74 7.25 12.00
CA GLN A 168 15.39 7.35 10.69
C GLN A 168 14.43 6.90 9.58
N PRO A 169 13.96 7.80 8.71
CA PRO A 169 13.03 7.42 7.64
C PRO A 169 13.77 6.64 6.54
N ILE A 170 13.20 5.51 6.16
CA ILE A 170 13.69 4.71 5.03
C ILE A 170 12.92 5.13 3.77
N SER A 171 13.40 6.21 3.14
CA SER A 171 12.73 6.88 2.01
C SER A 171 12.47 5.96 0.81
N VAL A 172 13.29 4.93 0.60
CA VAL A 172 13.06 3.92 -0.45
C VAL A 172 11.74 3.19 -0.26
N SER A 173 11.23 3.04 0.97
CA SER A 173 9.92 2.44 1.22
C SER A 173 8.78 3.22 0.56
N HIS A 174 8.89 4.55 0.46
CA HIS A 174 7.89 5.39 -0.19
C HIS A 174 7.80 5.09 -1.69
N LEU A 175 8.96 5.10 -2.37
CA LEU A 175 9.04 4.83 -3.81
C LEU A 175 8.61 3.39 -4.14
N SER A 176 9.10 2.42 -3.39
CA SER A 176 8.77 1.01 -3.62
C SER A 176 7.31 0.69 -3.27
N GLY A 177 6.72 1.36 -2.29
CA GLY A 177 5.29 1.30 -2.00
C GLY A 177 4.44 1.85 -3.15
N ILE A 178 4.84 2.98 -3.77
CA ILE A 178 4.21 3.51 -4.98
C ILE A 178 4.29 2.50 -6.12
N LEU A 179 5.47 1.94 -6.39
CA LEU A 179 5.65 0.96 -7.47
C LEU A 179 4.78 -0.28 -7.25
N GLY A 180 4.75 -0.83 -6.03
CA GLY A 180 3.87 -1.94 -5.67
C GLY A 180 2.39 -1.61 -5.85
N GLY A 181 1.97 -0.41 -5.48
CA GLY A 181 0.61 0.10 -5.67
C GLY A 181 0.24 0.24 -7.15
N VAL A 182 1.10 0.84 -7.96
CA VAL A 182 0.88 1.01 -9.41
C VAL A 182 0.78 -0.34 -10.11
N LEU A 183 1.66 -1.29 -9.80
CA LEU A 183 1.62 -2.64 -10.35
C LEU A 183 0.34 -3.37 -9.94
N SER A 184 -0.05 -3.28 -8.67
CA SER A 184 -1.27 -3.87 -8.15
C SER A 184 -2.51 -3.31 -8.84
N PHE A 185 -2.58 -1.99 -9.02
CA PHE A 185 -3.64 -1.32 -9.76
C PHE A 185 -3.69 -1.79 -11.22
N GLY A 186 -2.56 -1.79 -11.91
CA GLY A 186 -2.45 -2.22 -13.31
C GLY A 186 -2.90 -3.67 -13.53
N LEU A 187 -2.51 -4.58 -12.64
CA LEU A 187 -2.93 -5.98 -12.68
C LEU A 187 -4.46 -6.14 -12.57
N LEU A 188 -5.09 -5.40 -11.65
CA LEU A 188 -6.55 -5.44 -11.51
C LEU A 188 -7.27 -4.85 -12.74
N GLN A 189 -6.74 -3.78 -13.33
CA GLN A 189 -7.31 -3.22 -14.56
C GLN A 189 -7.18 -4.21 -15.73
N TRP A 190 -6.03 -4.83 -15.89
CA TRP A 190 -5.81 -5.85 -16.91
C TRP A 190 -6.75 -7.06 -16.77
N GLN A 191 -7.00 -7.53 -15.55
CA GLN A 191 -7.97 -8.59 -15.29
C GLN A 191 -9.39 -8.19 -15.68
N ARG A 192 -9.77 -6.92 -15.44
CA ARG A 192 -11.08 -6.37 -15.84
C ARG A 192 -11.27 -6.34 -17.35
N THR A 193 -10.24 -6.05 -18.11
CA THR A 193 -10.32 -6.01 -19.58
C THR A 193 -10.44 -7.41 -20.20
N LYS A 194 -9.87 -8.43 -19.56
CA LYS A 194 -9.94 -9.82 -20.06
C LYS A 194 -11.21 -10.57 -19.67
N GLY A 195 -11.85 -10.25 -18.56
CA GLY A 195 -13.03 -10.92 -18.04
C GLY A 195 -14.24 -10.89 -19.00
N PRO A 196 -14.62 -9.75 -19.59
CA PRO A 196 -15.79 -9.67 -20.49
C PRO A 196 -15.61 -10.42 -21.81
N ALA A 197 -14.38 -10.49 -22.33
CA ALA A 197 -14.09 -11.15 -23.61
C ALA A 197 -14.24 -12.67 -23.52
N ARG A 198 -13.81 -13.27 -22.40
CA ARG A 198 -13.92 -14.72 -22.18
C ARG A 198 -15.38 -15.17 -22.05
N ASN A 199 -16.20 -14.44 -21.27
CA ASN A 199 -17.62 -14.73 -21.16
C ASN A 199 -18.40 -14.58 -22.48
N LYS A 200 -17.94 -13.69 -23.39
CA LYS A 200 -18.56 -13.52 -24.70
C LYS A 200 -18.21 -14.67 -25.66
N LEU A 201 -17.00 -15.20 -25.58
CA LEU A 201 -16.55 -16.37 -26.35
C LEU A 201 -17.21 -17.66 -25.86
N ASP A 202 -17.33 -17.86 -24.55
CA ASP A 202 -18.02 -19.01 -23.96
C ASP A 202 -19.51 -19.00 -24.30
N ASN A 203 -20.17 -17.82 -24.30
CA ASN A 203 -21.56 -17.66 -24.73
C ASN A 203 -21.77 -17.84 -26.24
N LEU A 204 -20.78 -17.51 -27.08
CA LEU A 204 -20.85 -17.78 -28.53
C LEU A 204 -20.64 -19.28 -28.83
N GLY A 205 -19.71 -19.92 -28.14
CA GLY A 205 -19.49 -21.38 -28.26
C GLY A 205 -20.69 -22.19 -27.83
N SER A 206 -21.38 -21.81 -26.75
CA SER A 206 -22.60 -22.49 -26.30
C SER A 206 -23.81 -22.30 -27.23
N LYS A 207 -23.87 -21.22 -27.99
CA LYS A 207 -24.94 -20.95 -28.98
C LYS A 207 -24.69 -21.68 -30.32
N CYS A 208 -23.44 -22.00 -30.64
CA CYS A 208 -23.11 -22.71 -31.87
C CYS A 208 -23.13 -24.25 -31.73
N ALA A 209 -23.10 -24.78 -30.51
CA ALA A 209 -23.10 -26.21 -30.24
C ALA A 209 -24.32 -27.00 -30.81
N PRO A 210 -25.57 -26.44 -30.86
CA PRO A 210 -26.71 -27.18 -31.41
C PRO A 210 -26.70 -27.36 -32.92
N TYR A 211 -25.88 -26.62 -33.67
CA TYR A 211 -25.85 -26.69 -35.14
C TYR A 211 -24.84 -27.69 -35.72
N LEU A 212 -24.05 -28.35 -34.86
CA LEU A 212 -23.04 -29.33 -35.30
C LEU A 212 -23.48 -30.77 -35.08
N ALA A 213 -24.69 -31.02 -34.61
CA ALA A 213 -25.28 -32.38 -34.62
C ALA A 213 -25.84 -32.65 -36.02
N ALA A 214 -25.07 -33.34 -36.86
CA ALA A 214 -25.54 -33.82 -38.14
C ALA A 214 -26.66 -34.84 -37.93
N PRO A 215 -27.74 -34.83 -38.76
CA PRO A 215 -28.67 -35.92 -38.76
C PRO A 215 -28.05 -37.14 -39.44
N ASP A 216 -28.21 -38.30 -38.82
CA ASP A 216 -28.00 -39.62 -39.41
C ASP A 216 -28.95 -39.87 -40.59
#